data_a05e870f0ac6e6dfd792dda49eec1a39
#
_entry.id   a05e870f0ac6e6dfd792dda49eec1a39
#
_cell.length_a   1.000
_cell.length_b   1.000
_cell.length_c   1.000
_cell.angle_alpha   90.00
_cell.angle_beta   90.00
_cell.angle_gamma   90.00
#
_symmetry.space_group_name_H-M   'P 1'
#
loop_
_entity.id
_entity.type
_entity.pdbx_description
1 polymer ?
#
loop_
_entity_poly.entity_id
_entity_poly.type
_entity_poly.pdbx_seq_one_letter_code
_entity_poly.pdbx_strand_id
1 'polypeptide(L)'
;ILPIETGIIHSYKVAAVNKGGISFPSEIVSVYRSPKGEKDKTVLIVNGFDRISGPASFESTADSLAGFLYAVDRGVPYLNDIAFIGDQFEFRRSATWNSNDNNGHGDSYNNYAGQVIAGNTFDYPFIHGQAMAETGYSFVSCSHKSLAEGVVKPDTYPIIDLILGKQRQPVITPVLQDTLRSYLAQGGNLLVSGTNLFSDSWGNAQDRTFVEEVLKGKLASRNASKEGIVNSCASPYGYINGRYTFRTRPNPICYSIESVDGVLPADKLAHTILRYPENNIGAGIVYEGKYRTCSLGFPFEALQTPSERNRLMESILRFFSIQQQNKIQYIQ
;
A
#
# COMPACT_ATOMS: atom_id res chain seq x y z
N ILE A 1 17.85 7.42 -19.80
CA ILE A 1 16.86 8.48 -19.52
C ILE A 1 15.77 8.31 -20.55
N LEU A 2 14.53 8.14 -20.09
CA LEU A 2 13.36 8.04 -20.94
C LEU A 2 12.62 9.40 -20.93
N PRO A 3 12.07 9.86 -22.05
CA PRO A 3 11.23 11.06 -22.05
C PRO A 3 9.93 10.80 -21.31
N ILE A 4 9.46 11.80 -20.57
CA ILE A 4 8.20 11.78 -19.84
C ILE A 4 7.31 12.89 -20.38
N GLU A 5 6.16 12.52 -20.90
CA GLU A 5 5.15 13.48 -21.32
C GLU A 5 4.39 14.03 -20.12
N THR A 6 4.20 15.33 -20.12
CA THR A 6 3.43 16.02 -19.06
C THR A 6 1.94 15.68 -19.19
N GLY A 7 1.29 15.39 -18.06
CA GLY A 7 -0.14 15.06 -18.03
C GLY A 7 -0.46 13.59 -18.29
N ILE A 8 0.54 12.74 -18.49
CA ILE A 8 0.38 11.30 -18.72
C ILE A 8 1.14 10.52 -17.65
N ILE A 9 0.52 9.48 -17.11
CA ILE A 9 1.18 8.55 -16.21
C ILE A 9 1.93 7.52 -17.06
N HIS A 10 3.25 7.44 -16.84
CA HIS A 10 4.10 6.44 -17.47
C HIS A 10 4.42 5.34 -16.47
N SER A 11 4.26 4.10 -16.88
CA SER A 11 4.58 2.91 -16.06
C SER A 11 5.64 2.07 -16.75
N TYR A 12 6.60 1.59 -15.97
CA TYR A 12 7.75 0.86 -16.46
C TYR A 12 7.96 -0.42 -15.67
N LYS A 13 8.41 -1.46 -16.36
CA LYS A 13 8.93 -2.69 -15.79
C LYS A 13 10.18 -3.09 -16.54
N VAL A 14 11.08 -3.81 -15.90
CA VAL A 14 12.36 -4.25 -16.46
C VAL A 14 12.40 -5.76 -16.51
N ALA A 15 12.80 -6.31 -17.62
CA ALA A 15 13.10 -7.73 -17.77
C ALA A 15 14.55 -7.90 -18.28
N ALA A 16 15.25 -8.90 -17.77
CA ALA A 16 16.56 -9.28 -18.25
C ALA A 16 16.40 -10.18 -19.49
N VAL A 17 17.24 -9.97 -20.50
CA VAL A 17 17.23 -10.73 -21.74
C VAL A 17 18.62 -11.30 -21.97
N ASN A 18 18.71 -12.60 -22.27
CA ASN A 18 19.93 -13.28 -22.67
C ASN A 18 19.64 -14.36 -23.75
N LYS A 19 20.65 -15.15 -24.08
CA LYS A 19 20.49 -16.24 -25.06
C LYS A 19 19.53 -17.35 -24.61
N GLY A 20 19.26 -17.46 -23.32
CA GLY A 20 18.33 -18.43 -22.73
C GLY A 20 16.89 -17.96 -22.69
N GLY A 21 16.63 -16.69 -22.99
CA GLY A 21 15.26 -16.14 -22.97
C GLY A 21 15.13 -14.80 -22.23
N ILE A 22 13.89 -14.51 -21.80
CA ILE A 22 13.52 -13.27 -21.08
C ILE A 22 13.09 -13.65 -19.66
N SER A 23 13.63 -12.95 -18.68
CA SER A 23 13.21 -13.12 -17.28
C SER A 23 11.79 -12.60 -17.02
N PHE A 24 11.21 -12.99 -15.90
CA PHE A 24 10.05 -12.27 -15.38
C PHE A 24 10.39 -10.80 -15.16
N PRO A 25 9.40 -9.90 -15.36
CA PRO A 25 9.63 -8.49 -15.15
C PRO A 25 9.74 -8.15 -13.67
N SER A 26 10.37 -7.00 -13.39
CA SER A 26 10.30 -6.36 -12.07
C SER A 26 8.86 -5.95 -11.71
N GLU A 27 8.68 -5.51 -10.48
CA GLU A 27 7.52 -4.70 -10.08
C GLU A 27 7.42 -3.47 -11.00
N ILE A 28 6.20 -2.95 -11.12
CA ILE A 28 5.94 -1.76 -11.93
C ILE A 28 6.28 -0.52 -11.10
N VAL A 29 7.06 0.36 -11.68
CA VAL A 29 7.25 1.72 -11.19
C VAL A 29 6.55 2.69 -12.13
N SER A 30 5.97 3.74 -11.55
CA SER A 30 5.21 4.74 -12.32
C SER A 30 5.67 6.14 -12.00
N VAL A 31 5.46 7.05 -12.94
CA VAL A 31 5.83 8.45 -12.82
C VAL A 31 4.80 9.32 -13.53
N TYR A 32 4.55 10.49 -12.97
CA TYR A 32 3.66 11.48 -13.56
C TYR A 32 4.20 12.88 -13.31
N ARG A 33 4.15 13.70 -14.33
CA ARG A 33 4.44 15.13 -14.26
C ARG A 33 3.16 15.92 -14.46
N SER A 34 2.76 16.65 -13.41
CA SER A 34 1.58 17.51 -13.48
C SER A 34 1.79 18.67 -14.48
N PRO A 35 0.79 19.00 -15.31
CA PRO A 35 0.82 20.19 -16.16
C PRO A 35 0.94 21.50 -15.36
N LYS A 36 0.56 21.49 -14.08
CA LYS A 36 0.65 22.66 -13.20
C LYS A 36 2.07 23.00 -12.77
N GLY A 37 3.03 22.09 -12.99
CA GLY A 37 4.47 22.36 -12.91
C GLY A 37 5.05 22.70 -11.53
N GLU A 38 4.28 22.54 -10.45
CA GLU A 38 4.73 22.87 -9.11
C GLU A 38 5.72 21.80 -8.58
N LYS A 39 7.00 22.15 -8.47
CA LYS A 39 8.05 21.25 -7.96
C LYS A 39 7.78 20.78 -6.53
N ASP A 40 7.16 21.63 -5.72
CA ASP A 40 6.92 21.37 -4.30
C ASP A 40 5.73 20.40 -4.05
N LYS A 41 5.13 19.91 -5.11
CA LYS A 41 4.02 18.94 -5.08
C LYS A 41 4.38 17.63 -5.79
N THR A 42 5.59 17.14 -5.56
CA THR A 42 5.98 15.81 -6.04
C THR A 42 6.00 14.82 -4.89
N VAL A 43 5.19 13.78 -4.99
CA VAL A 43 5.10 12.70 -4.00
C VAL A 43 6.04 11.56 -4.40
N LEU A 44 6.74 10.98 -3.43
CA LEU A 44 7.45 9.71 -3.60
C LEU A 44 6.53 8.56 -3.19
N ILE A 45 6.10 7.77 -4.15
CA ILE A 45 5.37 6.52 -3.90
C ILE A 45 6.39 5.39 -3.72
N VAL A 46 6.28 4.65 -2.63
CA VAL A 46 7.19 3.56 -2.30
C VAL A 46 6.44 2.24 -2.25
N ASN A 47 6.81 1.30 -3.11
CA ASN A 47 6.37 -0.09 -2.98
C ASN A 47 7.04 -0.71 -1.75
N GLY A 48 6.28 -0.86 -0.68
CA GLY A 48 6.72 -1.39 0.61
C GLY A 48 6.53 -2.90 0.77
N PHE A 49 6.05 -3.56 -0.26
CA PHE A 49 5.85 -5.01 -0.28
C PHE A 49 6.87 -5.71 -1.19
N ASP A 50 7.12 -6.97 -0.89
CA ASP A 50 7.98 -7.84 -1.71
C ASP A 50 7.14 -8.76 -2.58
N ARG A 51 7.60 -8.95 -3.82
CA ARG A 51 7.08 -9.95 -4.73
C ARG A 51 7.80 -11.28 -4.48
N ILE A 52 7.03 -12.32 -4.17
CA ILE A 52 7.61 -13.59 -3.74
C ILE A 52 7.83 -14.56 -4.92
N SER A 53 6.96 -14.58 -5.90
CA SER A 53 7.03 -15.50 -7.02
C SER A 53 6.74 -14.84 -8.35
N GLY A 54 7.00 -15.58 -9.41
CA GLY A 54 6.72 -15.14 -10.78
C GLY A 54 5.25 -15.21 -11.15
N PRO A 55 4.93 -15.00 -12.42
CA PRO A 55 3.58 -15.17 -12.95
C PRO A 55 3.07 -16.60 -12.77
N ALA A 56 1.76 -16.76 -12.79
CA ALA A 56 1.12 -18.05 -12.72
C ALA A 56 1.63 -18.99 -13.83
N SER A 57 1.87 -20.22 -13.47
CA SER A 57 2.26 -21.28 -14.41
C SER A 57 1.03 -22.08 -14.85
N PHE A 58 1.13 -22.70 -16.00
CA PHE A 58 0.19 -23.72 -16.45
C PHE A 58 0.94 -24.96 -16.89
N GLU A 59 0.27 -26.09 -16.77
CA GLU A 59 0.77 -27.36 -17.21
C GLU A 59 -0.39 -28.17 -17.86
N SER A 60 -0.19 -28.64 -19.06
CA SER A 60 -1.13 -29.51 -19.76
C SER A 60 -0.45 -30.86 -20.05
N THR A 61 -0.85 -31.88 -19.33
CA THR A 61 -0.35 -33.24 -19.55
C THR A 61 -0.82 -33.84 -20.87
N ALA A 62 -1.99 -33.41 -21.34
CA ALA A 62 -2.55 -33.90 -22.63
C ALA A 62 -1.71 -33.43 -23.82
N ASP A 63 -1.19 -32.21 -23.76
CA ASP A 63 -0.43 -31.62 -24.86
C ASP A 63 1.07 -31.60 -24.57
N SER A 64 1.50 -32.12 -23.41
CA SER A 64 2.89 -32.06 -22.94
C SER A 64 3.43 -30.64 -22.96
N LEU A 65 2.59 -29.69 -22.56
CA LEU A 65 2.87 -28.25 -22.58
C LEU A 65 2.90 -27.69 -21.16
N ALA A 66 3.93 -26.91 -20.86
CA ALA A 66 4.02 -26.15 -19.64
C ALA A 66 4.53 -24.74 -19.94
N GLY A 67 4.15 -23.77 -19.14
CA GLY A 67 4.56 -22.39 -19.34
C GLY A 67 4.04 -21.44 -18.30
N PHE A 68 4.13 -20.15 -18.60
CA PHE A 68 3.70 -19.07 -17.72
C PHE A 68 2.69 -18.17 -18.41
N LEU A 69 1.66 -17.78 -17.68
CA LEU A 69 0.58 -16.92 -18.16
C LEU A 69 0.97 -15.43 -18.05
N TYR A 70 2.12 -15.09 -18.57
CA TYR A 70 2.75 -13.80 -18.44
C TYR A 70 1.89 -12.63 -18.96
N ALA A 71 1.17 -12.83 -20.05
CA ALA A 71 0.38 -11.76 -20.67
C ALA A 71 -0.86 -11.40 -19.83
N VAL A 72 -1.39 -12.35 -19.07
CA VAL A 72 -2.63 -12.22 -18.30
C VAL A 72 -2.32 -12.01 -16.84
N ASP A 73 -1.38 -12.78 -16.29
CA ASP A 73 -0.93 -12.69 -14.91
C ASP A 73 0.53 -12.24 -14.86
N ARG A 74 0.74 -10.98 -14.63
CA ARG A 74 2.07 -10.34 -14.71
C ARG A 74 2.85 -10.37 -13.42
N GLY A 75 2.43 -11.05 -12.45
CA GLY A 75 3.18 -11.06 -11.24
C GLY A 75 2.44 -11.45 -10.01
N VAL A 76 1.28 -12.01 -10.17
CA VAL A 76 0.62 -12.71 -9.09
C VAL A 76 1.54 -13.82 -8.64
N PRO A 77 1.85 -13.89 -7.36
CA PRO A 77 2.74 -14.90 -6.82
C PRO A 77 2.30 -16.28 -7.17
N TYR A 78 1.00 -16.54 -7.12
CA TYR A 78 0.41 -17.81 -7.47
C TYR A 78 -1.03 -17.66 -7.93
N LEU A 79 -1.44 -18.56 -8.80
CA LEU A 79 -2.72 -18.47 -9.49
C LEU A 79 -3.96 -18.50 -8.59
N ASN A 80 -3.88 -19.16 -7.46
CA ASN A 80 -4.99 -19.32 -6.55
C ASN A 80 -4.97 -18.35 -5.38
N ASP A 81 -3.93 -17.56 -5.25
CA ASP A 81 -3.92 -16.45 -4.29
C ASP A 81 -3.48 -15.13 -4.90
N ILE A 82 -4.32 -14.66 -5.77
CA ILE A 82 -4.20 -13.34 -6.36
C ILE A 82 -4.40 -12.20 -5.39
N ALA A 83 -4.98 -12.50 -4.23
CA ALA A 83 -5.22 -11.53 -3.18
C ALA A 83 -3.99 -11.29 -2.33
N PHE A 84 -2.96 -12.12 -2.45
CA PHE A 84 -1.82 -12.09 -1.57
C PHE A 84 -0.65 -11.31 -2.16
N ILE A 85 -0.10 -10.43 -1.33
CA ILE A 85 1.10 -9.65 -1.62
C ILE A 85 2.05 -9.80 -0.45
N GLY A 86 3.33 -10.08 -0.72
CA GLY A 86 4.33 -10.29 0.32
C GLY A 86 4.48 -11.77 0.66
N ASP A 87 4.67 -12.10 1.93
CA ASP A 87 4.87 -13.48 2.36
C ASP A 87 3.67 -14.35 2.05
N GLN A 88 3.93 -15.44 1.33
CA GLN A 88 2.92 -16.36 0.86
C GLN A 88 2.63 -17.44 1.88
N PHE A 89 1.91 -17.13 2.91
CA PHE A 89 1.52 -18.15 3.89
C PHE A 89 0.56 -19.20 3.32
N GLU A 90 -0.12 -18.89 2.25
CA GLU A 90 -1.01 -19.76 1.51
C GLU A 90 -0.27 -20.87 0.77
N PHE A 91 1.01 -20.69 0.48
CA PHE A 91 1.85 -21.70 -0.14
C PHE A 91 2.45 -22.71 0.82
N ARG A 92 2.28 -22.51 2.11
CA ARG A 92 2.67 -23.54 3.06
C ARG A 92 1.90 -24.82 2.81
N ARG A 93 2.59 -25.94 2.91
CA ARG A 93 1.93 -27.22 2.80
C ARG A 93 1.18 -27.50 4.09
N SER A 94 -0.12 -27.70 3.97
CA SER A 94 -0.94 -28.21 5.06
C SER A 94 -1.21 -29.71 4.86
N ALA A 95 -1.84 -30.32 5.85
CA ALA A 95 -2.21 -31.72 5.77
C ALA A 95 -3.16 -32.05 4.60
N THR A 96 -4.00 -31.10 4.24
CA THR A 96 -4.94 -31.22 3.13
C THR A 96 -4.65 -30.10 2.13
N TRP A 97 -3.67 -30.31 1.31
CA TRP A 97 -3.37 -29.38 0.25
C TRP A 97 -4.31 -29.57 -0.95
N ASN A 98 -4.37 -28.59 -1.83
CA ASN A 98 -5.34 -28.48 -2.93
C ASN A 98 -6.79 -28.32 -2.47
N SER A 99 -6.99 -27.71 -1.32
CA SER A 99 -8.30 -27.37 -0.83
C SER A 99 -8.38 -25.87 -0.53
N ASN A 100 -9.42 -25.22 -1.00
CA ASN A 100 -9.67 -23.82 -0.70
C ASN A 100 -10.14 -23.58 0.75
N ASP A 101 -10.57 -24.62 1.44
CA ASP A 101 -10.98 -24.57 2.85
C ASP A 101 -9.78 -24.67 3.80
N ASN A 102 -8.70 -25.28 3.33
CA ASN A 102 -7.51 -25.50 4.12
C ASN A 102 -6.27 -25.26 3.24
N ASN A 103 -5.75 -24.08 3.31
CA ASN A 103 -4.69 -23.62 2.44
C ASN A 103 -3.43 -24.43 2.57
N GLY A 104 -3.28 -25.36 1.66
CA GLY A 104 -2.06 -26.07 1.42
C GLY A 104 -1.17 -25.34 0.43
N HIS A 105 -0.15 -26.04 -0.04
CA HIS A 105 0.71 -25.52 -1.08
C HIS A 105 -0.06 -25.35 -2.39
N GLY A 106 -0.17 -24.14 -2.84
CA GLY A 106 -0.89 -23.81 -4.07
C GLY A 106 -2.40 -23.58 -3.89
N ASP A 107 -2.90 -23.59 -2.67
CA ASP A 107 -4.31 -23.30 -2.37
C ASP A 107 -4.52 -21.86 -1.91
N SER A 108 -5.76 -21.44 -1.93
CA SER A 108 -6.19 -20.13 -1.47
C SER A 108 -7.54 -20.22 -0.76
N TYR A 109 -7.85 -19.21 0.07
CA TYR A 109 -9.16 -19.08 0.71
C TYR A 109 -10.28 -18.67 -0.26
N ASN A 110 -9.94 -18.46 -1.51
CA ASN A 110 -10.88 -18.10 -2.55
C ASN A 110 -10.97 -19.23 -3.55
N ASN A 111 -12.11 -19.46 -4.12
CA ASN A 111 -12.37 -20.50 -5.11
C ASN A 111 -11.79 -20.15 -6.49
N TYR A 112 -10.52 -19.78 -6.54
CA TYR A 112 -9.81 -19.38 -7.75
C TYR A 112 -8.71 -20.35 -8.18
N ALA A 113 -8.64 -21.53 -7.55
CA ALA A 113 -7.67 -22.54 -7.92
C ALA A 113 -7.79 -22.87 -9.43
N GLY A 114 -6.67 -22.83 -10.13
CA GLY A 114 -6.62 -23.02 -11.57
C GLY A 114 -7.14 -21.86 -12.43
N GLN A 115 -7.52 -20.75 -11.83
CA GLN A 115 -7.97 -19.57 -12.55
C GLN A 115 -6.90 -18.47 -12.51
N VAL A 116 -6.79 -17.73 -13.61
CA VAL A 116 -5.96 -16.54 -13.70
C VAL A 116 -6.86 -15.30 -13.70
N ILE A 117 -6.56 -14.35 -12.85
CA ILE A 117 -7.27 -13.08 -12.79
C ILE A 117 -6.34 -11.98 -13.30
N ALA A 118 -6.70 -11.40 -14.42
CA ALA A 118 -5.97 -10.30 -15.03
C ALA A 118 -5.99 -9.06 -14.13
N GLY A 119 -4.96 -8.24 -14.23
CA GLY A 119 -4.89 -6.94 -13.54
C GLY A 119 -4.25 -6.98 -12.16
N ASN A 120 -3.91 -8.13 -11.63
CA ASN A 120 -3.15 -8.24 -10.39
C ASN A 120 -1.64 -8.22 -10.67
N THR A 121 -1.13 -7.07 -10.99
CA THR A 121 0.19 -6.88 -11.61
C THR A 121 1.18 -6.14 -10.75
N PHE A 122 0.88 -5.88 -9.48
CA PHE A 122 1.68 -5.02 -8.59
C PHE A 122 1.91 -3.60 -9.13
N ASP A 123 0.93 -3.07 -9.86
CA ASP A 123 0.97 -1.71 -10.40
C ASP A 123 0.25 -0.68 -9.51
N TYR A 124 0.30 -0.90 -8.20
CA TYR A 124 -0.33 -0.03 -7.22
C TYR A 124 0.24 1.40 -7.19
N PRO A 125 1.51 1.66 -7.56
CA PRO A 125 1.97 3.03 -7.81
C PRO A 125 1.16 3.77 -8.87
N PHE A 126 0.63 3.07 -9.86
CA PHE A 126 -0.30 3.65 -10.82
C PHE A 126 -1.63 4.02 -10.16
N ILE A 127 -2.18 3.12 -9.33
CA ILE A 127 -3.49 3.33 -8.67
C ILE A 127 -3.43 4.51 -7.68
N HIS A 128 -2.41 4.56 -6.83
CA HIS A 128 -2.18 5.69 -5.92
C HIS A 128 -1.87 6.97 -6.70
N GLY A 129 -0.99 6.87 -7.67
CA GLY A 129 -0.57 8.00 -8.52
C GLY A 129 -1.70 8.58 -9.34
N GLN A 130 -2.65 7.78 -9.80
CA GLN A 130 -3.83 8.27 -10.50
C GLN A 130 -4.67 9.19 -9.60
N ALA A 131 -4.89 8.79 -8.34
CA ALA A 131 -5.59 9.64 -7.39
C ALA A 131 -4.81 10.94 -7.06
N MET A 132 -3.48 10.89 -7.04
CA MET A 132 -2.63 12.08 -6.85
C MET A 132 -2.66 13.00 -8.06
N ALA A 133 -2.61 12.45 -9.27
CA ALA A 133 -2.65 13.21 -10.52
C ALA A 133 -3.95 14.03 -10.65
N GLU A 134 -5.08 13.45 -10.25
CA GLU A 134 -6.38 14.13 -10.23
C GLU A 134 -6.39 15.36 -9.30
N THR A 135 -5.60 15.32 -8.24
CA THR A 135 -5.43 16.46 -7.33
C THR A 135 -4.38 17.48 -7.78
N GLY A 136 -3.71 17.20 -8.90
CA GLY A 136 -2.70 18.07 -9.50
C GLY A 136 -1.28 17.87 -8.95
N TYR A 137 -1.04 16.82 -8.17
CA TYR A 137 0.30 16.46 -7.72
C TYR A 137 1.06 15.68 -8.78
N SER A 138 2.36 15.91 -8.85
CA SER A 138 3.29 15.02 -9.55
C SER A 138 3.69 13.86 -8.65
N PHE A 139 4.14 12.76 -9.21
CA PHE A 139 4.73 11.69 -8.42
C PHE A 139 5.83 10.95 -9.17
N VAL A 140 6.69 10.32 -8.40
CA VAL A 140 7.65 9.29 -8.84
C VAL A 140 7.49 8.09 -7.92
N SER A 141 7.92 6.92 -8.36
CA SER A 141 7.86 5.73 -7.51
C SER A 141 9.17 4.95 -7.49
N CYS A 142 9.38 4.20 -6.41
CA CYS A 142 10.51 3.31 -6.24
C CYS A 142 10.13 2.10 -5.37
N SER A 143 11.02 1.10 -5.30
CA SER A 143 10.92 0.03 -4.32
C SER A 143 11.39 0.51 -2.94
N HIS A 144 10.90 -0.14 -1.88
CA HIS A 144 11.39 0.12 -0.53
C HIS A 144 12.89 -0.18 -0.38
N LYS A 145 13.42 -1.13 -1.14
CA LYS A 145 14.86 -1.45 -1.15
C LYS A 145 15.68 -0.27 -1.66
N SER A 146 15.29 0.33 -2.78
CA SER A 146 15.96 1.52 -3.32
C SER A 146 15.97 2.69 -2.34
N LEU A 147 14.90 2.84 -1.56
CA LEU A 147 14.82 3.86 -0.52
C LEU A 147 15.70 3.52 0.68
N ALA A 148 15.64 2.28 1.17
CA ALA A 148 16.42 1.82 2.31
C ALA A 148 17.93 1.82 2.04
N GLU A 149 18.35 1.49 0.82
CA GLU A 149 19.75 1.50 0.37
C GLU A 149 20.27 2.91 0.00
N GLY A 150 19.43 3.94 0.08
CA GLY A 150 19.81 5.33 -0.20
C GLY A 150 20.01 5.63 -1.69
N VAL A 151 19.59 4.75 -2.59
CA VAL A 151 19.59 5.01 -4.05
C VAL A 151 18.61 6.13 -4.37
N VAL A 152 17.45 6.12 -3.71
CA VAL A 152 16.49 7.22 -3.75
C VAL A 152 16.56 7.98 -2.42
N LYS A 153 16.76 9.30 -2.51
CA LYS A 153 16.84 10.15 -1.32
C LYS A 153 15.48 10.75 -0.98
N PRO A 154 14.92 10.43 0.19
CA PRO A 154 13.58 10.87 0.55
C PRO A 154 13.46 12.37 0.83
N ASP A 155 14.52 13.02 1.26
CA ASP A 155 14.58 14.43 1.64
C ASP A 155 14.27 15.41 0.50
N THR A 156 14.29 14.94 -0.73
CA THR A 156 13.90 15.72 -1.91
C THR A 156 12.38 15.78 -2.13
N TYR A 157 11.61 15.00 -1.38
CA TYR A 157 10.16 14.88 -1.54
C TYR A 157 9.44 15.35 -0.27
N PRO A 158 8.43 16.21 -0.38
CA PRO A 158 7.67 16.69 0.77
C PRO A 158 6.75 15.61 1.38
N ILE A 159 6.40 14.60 0.60
CA ILE A 159 5.49 13.53 0.98
C ILE A 159 6.02 12.19 0.48
N ILE A 160 5.98 11.18 1.36
CA ILE A 160 6.15 9.77 1.00
C ILE A 160 4.80 9.08 1.13
N ASP A 161 4.43 8.26 0.15
CA ASP A 161 3.30 7.33 0.19
C ASP A 161 3.83 5.91 0.18
N LEU A 162 3.78 5.23 1.32
CA LEU A 162 4.29 3.88 1.52
C LEU A 162 3.17 2.86 1.38
N ILE A 163 3.22 2.08 0.33
CA ILE A 163 2.25 1.03 0.02
C ILE A 163 2.71 -0.29 0.63
N LEU A 164 1.99 -0.79 1.62
CA LEU A 164 2.32 -2.07 2.27
C LEU A 164 1.41 -3.22 1.80
N GLY A 165 0.26 -2.92 1.21
CA GLY A 165 -0.68 -3.93 0.74
C GLY A 165 -1.04 -4.93 1.84
N LYS A 166 -0.71 -6.20 1.60
CA LYS A 166 -0.88 -7.31 2.55
C LYS A 166 0.46 -7.84 3.08
N GLN A 167 1.53 -7.06 2.99
CA GLN A 167 2.85 -7.45 3.49
C GLN A 167 2.78 -7.86 4.96
N ARG A 168 3.45 -8.95 5.27
CA ARG A 168 3.67 -9.46 6.62
C ARG A 168 5.13 -9.35 7.00
N GLN A 169 5.46 -9.81 8.16
CA GLN A 169 6.78 -9.68 8.82
C GLN A 169 7.98 -9.94 7.91
N PRO A 170 8.91 -8.99 7.84
CA PRO A 170 8.81 -7.66 8.45
C PRO A 170 7.92 -6.75 7.58
N VAL A 171 6.93 -6.12 8.19
CA VAL A 171 6.06 -5.18 7.47
C VAL A 171 6.86 -3.97 6.98
N ILE A 172 7.71 -3.43 7.84
CA ILE A 172 8.67 -2.38 7.50
C ILE A 172 10.03 -2.82 8.05
N THR A 173 11.00 -3.05 7.18
CA THR A 173 12.34 -3.51 7.58
C THR A 173 13.02 -2.50 8.51
N PRO A 174 13.91 -2.93 9.43
CA PRO A 174 14.63 -2.02 10.34
C PRO A 174 15.35 -0.88 9.62
N VAL A 175 16.00 -1.18 8.49
CA VAL A 175 16.71 -0.16 7.69
C VAL A 175 15.73 0.88 7.13
N LEU A 176 14.58 0.43 6.65
CA LEU A 176 13.54 1.34 6.17
C LEU A 176 12.94 2.17 7.32
N GLN A 177 12.79 1.59 8.52
CA GLN A 177 12.35 2.33 9.71
C GLN A 177 13.31 3.48 10.04
N ASP A 178 14.63 3.24 10.00
CA ASP A 178 15.64 4.26 10.28
C ASP A 178 15.62 5.37 9.23
N THR A 179 15.46 5.01 7.96
CA THR A 179 15.31 5.97 6.87
C THR A 179 14.07 6.85 7.07
N LEU A 180 12.93 6.25 7.39
CA LEU A 180 11.69 6.98 7.65
C LEU A 180 11.76 7.85 8.90
N ARG A 181 12.41 7.37 9.99
CA ARG A 181 12.67 8.20 11.19
C ARG A 181 13.45 9.46 10.83
N SER A 182 14.52 9.31 10.08
CA SER A 182 15.38 10.42 9.66
C SER A 182 14.61 11.41 8.79
N TYR A 183 13.84 10.92 7.82
CA TYR A 183 13.01 11.74 6.95
C TYR A 183 11.94 12.54 7.72
N LEU A 184 11.22 11.88 8.62
CA LEU A 184 10.19 12.53 9.43
C LEU A 184 10.78 13.52 10.43
N ALA A 185 11.96 13.23 11.00
CA ALA A 185 12.65 14.16 11.91
C ALA A 185 13.00 15.49 11.22
N GLN A 186 13.17 15.50 9.91
CA GLN A 186 13.40 16.68 9.08
C GLN A 186 12.09 17.40 8.65
N GLY A 187 10.94 16.93 9.11
CA GLY A 187 9.64 17.55 8.83
C GLY A 187 8.93 16.98 7.60
N GLY A 188 9.36 15.84 7.08
CA GLY A 188 8.67 15.13 6.01
C GLY A 188 7.27 14.66 6.42
N ASN A 189 6.44 14.30 5.44
CA ASN A 189 5.09 13.79 5.64
C ASN A 189 4.98 12.36 5.11
N LEU A 190 4.27 11.48 5.83
CA LEU A 190 4.16 10.07 5.49
C LEU A 190 2.70 9.62 5.46
N LEU A 191 2.24 9.16 4.30
CA LEU A 191 1.08 8.29 4.16
C LEU A 191 1.57 6.84 4.20
N VAL A 192 0.94 6.01 4.99
CA VAL A 192 1.18 4.56 5.00
C VAL A 192 -0.14 3.81 5.03
N SER A 193 -0.28 2.79 4.19
CA SER A 193 -1.49 1.98 4.10
C SER A 193 -1.18 0.49 3.95
N GLY A 194 -1.94 -0.35 4.65
CA GLY A 194 -1.76 -1.81 4.59
C GLY A 194 -2.60 -2.55 5.64
N THR A 195 -2.82 -3.84 5.42
CA THR A 195 -3.67 -4.65 6.30
C THR A 195 -3.00 -5.06 7.61
N ASN A 196 -1.67 -5.15 7.64
CA ASN A 196 -0.93 -5.78 8.75
C ASN A 196 0.04 -4.82 9.45
N LEU A 197 -0.08 -3.52 9.21
CA LEU A 197 0.85 -2.51 9.72
C LEU A 197 1.00 -2.56 11.25
N PHE A 198 -0.11 -2.67 11.95
CA PHE A 198 -0.15 -2.66 13.41
C PHE A 198 -0.17 -4.07 14.01
N SER A 199 -0.84 -5.01 13.37
CA SER A 199 -0.98 -6.38 13.88
C SER A 199 0.32 -7.18 13.82
N ASP A 200 1.08 -7.07 12.76
CA ASP A 200 2.34 -7.80 12.63
C ASP A 200 3.47 -7.11 13.41
N SER A 201 3.43 -5.79 13.51
CA SER A 201 4.36 -5.03 14.37
C SER A 201 4.20 -5.35 15.86
N TRP A 202 3.04 -5.83 16.29
CA TRP A 202 2.78 -6.16 17.69
C TRP A 202 3.66 -7.30 18.23
N GLY A 203 4.07 -8.24 17.37
CA GLY A 203 4.90 -9.38 17.75
C GLY A 203 6.38 -9.06 17.99
N ASN A 204 6.84 -7.87 17.58
CA ASN A 204 8.24 -7.44 17.68
C ASN A 204 8.32 -6.09 18.40
N ALA A 205 9.16 -6.00 19.42
CA ALA A 205 9.28 -4.78 20.25
C ALA A 205 9.80 -3.57 19.45
N GLN A 206 10.75 -3.77 18.52
CA GLN A 206 11.29 -2.71 17.68
C GLN A 206 10.23 -2.17 16.72
N ASP A 207 9.50 -3.06 16.05
CA ASP A 207 8.46 -2.70 15.11
C ASP A 207 7.30 -2.01 15.83
N ARG A 208 6.92 -2.49 17.02
CA ARG A 208 5.92 -1.84 17.86
C ARG A 208 6.34 -0.43 18.27
N THR A 209 7.58 -0.26 18.71
CA THR A 209 8.14 1.05 19.04
C THR A 209 8.07 1.99 17.83
N PHE A 210 8.35 1.49 16.62
CA PHE A 210 8.23 2.30 15.41
C PHE A 210 6.80 2.78 15.17
N VAL A 211 5.80 1.90 15.22
CA VAL A 211 4.42 2.30 14.96
C VAL A 211 3.85 3.20 16.06
N GLU A 212 4.20 2.96 17.33
CA GLU A 212 3.70 3.77 18.44
C GLU A 212 4.39 5.14 18.55
N GLU A 213 5.71 5.20 18.40
CA GLU A 213 6.46 6.41 18.61
C GLU A 213 6.66 7.26 17.35
N VAL A 214 6.64 6.64 16.17
CA VAL A 214 6.85 7.34 14.89
C VAL A 214 5.55 7.55 14.15
N LEU A 215 4.78 6.49 13.91
CA LEU A 215 3.48 6.61 13.24
C LEU A 215 2.38 7.11 14.19
N LYS A 216 2.64 7.12 15.50
CA LYS A 216 1.73 7.60 16.54
C LYS A 216 0.43 6.81 16.61
N GLY A 217 0.49 5.54 16.25
CA GLY A 217 -0.63 4.61 16.27
C GLY A 217 -0.33 3.34 17.04
N LYS A 218 -1.35 2.67 17.52
CA LYS A 218 -1.25 1.37 18.17
C LYS A 218 -2.38 0.45 17.73
N LEU A 219 -2.13 -0.85 17.81
CA LEU A 219 -3.14 -1.86 17.48
C LEU A 219 -4.34 -1.75 18.44
N ALA A 220 -5.54 -1.66 17.86
CA ALA A 220 -6.80 -1.77 18.58
C ALA A 220 -7.36 -3.20 18.51
N SER A 221 -7.36 -3.76 17.30
CA SER A 221 -7.87 -5.10 17.03
C SER A 221 -7.27 -5.65 15.74
N ARG A 222 -7.07 -6.94 15.70
CA ARG A 222 -6.89 -7.71 14.45
C ARG A 222 -8.26 -8.02 13.87
N ASN A 223 -8.35 -8.18 12.56
CA ASN A 223 -9.61 -8.51 11.86
C ASN A 223 -10.73 -7.51 12.22
N ALA A 224 -10.43 -6.22 12.18
CA ALA A 224 -11.32 -5.18 12.68
C ALA A 224 -12.57 -4.96 11.82
N SER A 225 -12.60 -5.44 10.58
CA SER A 225 -13.78 -5.38 9.72
C SER A 225 -13.83 -6.57 8.76
N LYS A 226 -15.04 -6.99 8.44
CA LYS A 226 -15.36 -7.98 7.39
C LYS A 226 -16.28 -7.42 6.32
N GLU A 227 -16.90 -6.28 6.58
CA GLU A 227 -17.85 -5.68 5.64
C GLU A 227 -17.17 -4.86 4.54
N GLY A 228 -15.91 -4.47 4.74
CA GLY A 228 -15.19 -3.66 3.76
C GLY A 228 -15.68 -2.22 3.67
N ILE A 229 -16.26 -1.70 4.75
CA ILE A 229 -16.80 -0.34 4.82
C ILE A 229 -16.00 0.48 5.82
N VAL A 230 -15.71 1.72 5.45
CA VAL A 230 -15.04 2.71 6.30
C VAL A 230 -15.78 4.03 6.20
N ASN A 231 -16.10 4.63 7.34
CA ASN A 231 -16.72 5.95 7.42
C ASN A 231 -15.77 6.96 8.07
N SER A 232 -15.81 8.19 7.62
CA SER A 232 -15.20 9.30 8.36
C SER A 232 -15.88 9.47 9.72
N CYS A 233 -15.13 9.98 10.67
CA CYS A 233 -15.65 10.29 12.00
C CYS A 233 -15.32 11.73 12.40
N ALA A 234 -15.97 12.20 13.47
CA ALA A 234 -15.70 13.52 14.01
C ALA A 234 -14.22 13.63 14.40
N SER A 235 -13.55 14.63 13.85
CA SER A 235 -12.15 14.93 14.09
C SER A 235 -11.90 16.44 13.85
N PRO A 236 -10.75 16.99 14.28
CA PRO A 236 -10.35 18.35 13.92
C PRO A 236 -10.22 18.60 12.41
N TYR A 237 -10.18 17.52 11.61
CA TYR A 237 -10.00 17.52 10.16
C TYR A 237 -11.32 17.21 9.44
N GLY A 238 -12.36 18.00 9.66
CA GLY A 238 -13.70 17.78 9.14
C GLY A 238 -13.82 17.72 7.60
N TYR A 239 -12.78 18.13 6.87
CA TYR A 239 -12.69 17.95 5.42
C TYR A 239 -12.34 16.52 5.01
N ILE A 240 -11.81 15.70 5.93
CA ILE A 240 -11.67 14.25 5.70
C ILE A 240 -13.05 13.64 5.98
N ASN A 241 -13.88 13.61 4.97
CA ASN A 241 -15.24 13.14 5.11
C ASN A 241 -15.61 12.15 4.00
N GLY A 242 -16.54 11.28 4.29
CA GLY A 242 -17.10 10.34 3.33
C GLY A 242 -17.24 8.94 3.86
N ARG A 243 -17.88 8.14 3.03
CA ARG A 243 -17.93 6.68 3.13
C ARG A 243 -17.06 6.11 2.03
N TYR A 244 -16.30 5.10 2.36
CA TYR A 244 -15.38 4.41 1.50
C TYR A 244 -15.62 2.91 1.60
N THR A 245 -15.43 2.20 0.50
CA THR A 245 -15.60 0.75 0.45
C THR A 245 -14.35 0.12 -0.13
N PHE A 246 -13.84 -0.92 0.53
CA PHE A 246 -12.73 -1.69 0.00
C PHE A 246 -13.16 -3.13 -0.34
N ARG A 247 -12.35 -3.81 -1.12
CA ARG A 247 -12.69 -5.11 -1.69
C ARG A 247 -12.49 -6.22 -0.67
N THR A 248 -13.56 -6.93 -0.37
CA THR A 248 -13.55 -8.15 0.45
C THR A 248 -13.54 -9.43 -0.39
N ARG A 249 -13.60 -9.29 -1.71
CA ARG A 249 -13.47 -10.36 -2.69
C ARG A 249 -12.55 -9.92 -3.82
N PRO A 250 -11.72 -10.80 -4.35
CA PRO A 250 -10.83 -10.44 -5.45
C PRO A 250 -11.63 -10.18 -6.73
N ASN A 251 -11.03 -9.41 -7.62
CA ASN A 251 -11.53 -9.18 -8.96
C ASN A 251 -10.35 -8.98 -9.92
N PRO A 252 -10.59 -8.80 -11.23
CA PRO A 252 -9.51 -8.64 -12.20
C PRO A 252 -8.58 -7.42 -11.99
N ILE A 253 -8.92 -6.50 -11.11
CA ILE A 253 -8.17 -5.25 -10.90
C ILE A 253 -7.36 -5.30 -9.61
N CYS A 254 -7.89 -5.93 -8.55
CA CYS A 254 -7.27 -5.90 -7.24
C CYS A 254 -7.60 -7.16 -6.44
N TYR A 255 -6.74 -7.49 -5.51
CA TYR A 255 -6.88 -8.56 -4.53
C TYR A 255 -8.02 -8.33 -3.55
N SER A 256 -8.42 -9.38 -2.84
CA SER A 256 -9.33 -9.28 -1.71
C SER A 256 -8.60 -8.89 -0.43
N ILE A 257 -9.36 -8.32 0.51
CA ILE A 257 -8.89 -8.05 1.85
C ILE A 257 -9.71 -8.90 2.81
N GLU A 258 -9.09 -9.92 3.37
CA GLU A 258 -9.70 -10.85 4.32
C GLU A 258 -9.67 -10.30 5.74
N SER A 259 -8.69 -9.44 6.02
CA SER A 259 -8.42 -8.91 7.35
C SER A 259 -7.90 -7.48 7.25
N VAL A 260 -8.25 -6.66 8.22
CA VAL A 260 -7.77 -5.28 8.36
C VAL A 260 -7.43 -4.98 9.81
N ASP A 261 -6.49 -4.07 10.02
CA ASP A 261 -6.11 -3.62 11.34
C ASP A 261 -7.09 -2.56 11.87
N GLY A 262 -7.48 -2.72 13.13
CA GLY A 262 -8.06 -1.67 13.93
C GLY A 262 -6.95 -0.85 14.59
N VAL A 263 -7.04 0.47 14.55
CA VAL A 263 -6.01 1.38 15.03
C VAL A 263 -6.54 2.40 16.02
N LEU A 264 -5.73 2.70 17.04
CA LEU A 264 -5.96 3.77 17.99
C LEU A 264 -4.79 4.77 17.96
N PRO A 265 -5.05 6.05 18.23
CA PRO A 265 -3.99 7.02 18.49
C PRO A 265 -3.10 6.60 19.68
N ALA A 266 -1.78 6.74 19.54
CA ALA A 266 -0.78 6.52 20.58
C ALA A 266 -0.19 7.82 21.13
N ASP A 267 -0.60 8.95 20.61
CA ASP A 267 -0.15 10.29 21.00
C ASP A 267 -1.34 11.24 21.11
N LYS A 268 -1.27 12.25 22.00
CA LYS A 268 -2.33 13.26 22.18
C LYS A 268 -2.58 14.16 20.97
N LEU A 269 -1.60 14.24 20.06
CA LEU A 269 -1.71 14.98 18.80
C LEU A 269 -2.12 14.07 17.64
N ALA A 270 -2.39 12.80 17.90
CA ALA A 270 -2.92 11.88 16.92
C ALA A 270 -4.44 11.76 17.05
N HIS A 271 -5.13 11.70 15.92
CA HIS A 271 -6.58 11.68 15.88
C HIS A 271 -7.09 10.58 14.95
N THR A 272 -8.12 9.86 15.39
CA THR A 272 -8.86 8.96 14.50
C THR A 272 -9.66 9.80 13.51
N ILE A 273 -9.53 9.47 12.23
CA ILE A 273 -10.22 10.14 11.11
C ILE A 273 -11.24 9.24 10.42
N LEU A 274 -11.00 7.93 10.47
CA LEU A 274 -11.82 6.91 9.83
C LEU A 274 -12.14 5.79 10.82
N ARG A 275 -13.35 5.19 10.71
CA ARG A 275 -13.80 4.08 11.55
C ARG A 275 -14.52 3.02 10.71
N TYR A 276 -14.45 1.78 11.17
CA TYR A 276 -15.29 0.70 10.68
C TYR A 276 -16.68 0.83 11.31
N PRO A 277 -17.77 0.99 10.55
CA PRO A 277 -19.09 1.26 11.08
C PRO A 277 -19.68 0.07 11.88
N GLU A 278 -19.29 -1.16 11.56
CA GLU A 278 -19.81 -2.36 12.20
C GLU A 278 -19.46 -2.46 13.70
N ASN A 279 -18.40 -1.82 14.16
CA ASN A 279 -17.93 -1.93 15.55
C ASN A 279 -17.34 -0.63 16.11
N ASN A 280 -17.32 0.42 15.31
CA ASN A 280 -16.77 1.74 15.66
C ASN A 280 -15.26 1.74 15.98
N ILE A 281 -14.52 0.70 15.59
CA ILE A 281 -13.06 0.65 15.73
C ILE A 281 -12.41 1.59 14.71
N GLY A 282 -11.30 2.25 15.09
CA GLY A 282 -10.55 3.12 14.20
C GLY A 282 -9.98 2.36 13.01
N ALA A 283 -10.16 2.91 11.81
CA ALA A 283 -9.64 2.39 10.54
C ALA A 283 -8.46 3.23 10.00
N GLY A 284 -8.35 4.47 10.47
CA GLY A 284 -7.27 5.36 10.07
C GLY A 284 -7.08 6.48 11.08
N ILE A 285 -5.82 6.87 11.23
CA ILE A 285 -5.39 7.95 12.11
C ILE A 285 -4.51 8.94 11.37
N VAL A 286 -4.47 10.17 11.85
CA VAL A 286 -3.49 11.17 11.47
C VAL A 286 -2.78 11.69 12.71
N TYR A 287 -1.53 12.12 12.52
CA TYR A 287 -0.75 12.82 13.54
C TYR A 287 -0.24 14.14 12.97
N GLU A 288 -0.36 15.20 13.74
CA GLU A 288 0.14 16.52 13.41
C GLU A 288 1.00 17.08 14.56
N GLY A 289 2.30 17.03 14.39
CA GLY A 289 3.28 17.51 15.35
C GLY A 289 4.48 18.14 14.67
N LYS A 290 5.69 17.66 14.97
CA LYS A 290 6.92 18.07 14.27
C LYS A 290 6.92 17.66 12.80
N TYR A 291 6.22 16.60 12.48
CA TYR A 291 5.96 16.05 11.17
C TYR A 291 4.49 15.62 11.11
N ARG A 292 4.03 15.16 9.97
CA ARG A 292 2.68 14.62 9.83
C ARG A 292 2.71 13.20 9.31
N THR A 293 1.82 12.37 9.87
CA THR A 293 1.56 11.03 9.35
C THR A 293 0.08 10.81 9.13
N CYS A 294 -0.25 10.00 8.13
CA CYS A 294 -1.57 9.41 7.93
C CYS A 294 -1.37 7.90 7.81
N SER A 295 -1.95 7.13 8.73
CA SER A 295 -1.82 5.68 8.76
C SER A 295 -3.19 5.04 8.60
N LEU A 296 -3.34 4.20 7.58
CA LEU A 296 -4.56 3.47 7.27
C LEU A 296 -4.36 1.98 7.62
N GLY A 297 -5.27 1.40 8.39
CA GLY A 297 -5.27 -0.02 8.75
C GLY A 297 -5.81 -0.92 7.62
N PHE A 298 -6.00 -0.37 6.44
CA PHE A 298 -6.41 -1.05 5.22
C PHE A 298 -5.64 -0.50 4.01
N PRO A 299 -5.44 -1.27 2.92
CA PRO A 299 -4.76 -0.80 1.73
C PRO A 299 -5.61 0.21 0.96
N PHE A 300 -5.01 1.34 0.62
CA PHE A 300 -5.68 2.39 -0.15
C PHE A 300 -6.06 1.92 -1.57
N GLU A 301 -5.20 1.16 -2.23
CA GLU A 301 -5.41 0.63 -3.57
C GLU A 301 -6.61 -0.30 -3.68
N ALA A 302 -7.04 -0.87 -2.56
CA ALA A 302 -8.20 -1.75 -2.51
C ALA A 302 -9.55 -1.02 -2.43
N LEU A 303 -9.57 0.29 -2.31
CA LEU A 303 -10.80 1.08 -2.42
C LEU A 303 -11.48 0.83 -3.78
N GLN A 304 -12.79 0.60 -3.75
CA GLN A 304 -13.50 0.02 -4.89
C GLN A 304 -13.56 0.95 -6.09
N THR A 305 -13.79 2.24 -5.87
CA THR A 305 -14.02 3.18 -6.97
C THR A 305 -12.93 4.26 -7.08
N PRO A 306 -12.60 4.71 -8.29
CA PRO A 306 -11.71 5.85 -8.48
C PRO A 306 -12.17 7.10 -7.72
N SER A 307 -13.47 7.37 -7.68
CA SER A 307 -14.03 8.52 -6.97
C SER A 307 -13.75 8.48 -5.46
N GLU A 308 -13.84 7.31 -4.83
CA GLU A 308 -13.48 7.14 -3.43
C GLU A 308 -11.99 7.37 -3.20
N ARG A 309 -11.14 6.79 -4.06
CA ARG A 309 -9.69 7.00 -4.01
C ARG A 309 -9.31 8.48 -4.17
N ASN A 310 -9.87 9.14 -5.18
CA ASN A 310 -9.59 10.55 -5.44
C ASN A 310 -9.99 11.43 -4.24
N ARG A 311 -11.18 11.24 -3.69
CA ARG A 311 -11.68 12.00 -2.54
C ARG A 311 -10.84 11.78 -1.28
N LEU A 312 -10.47 10.52 -0.98
CA LEU A 312 -9.64 10.23 0.18
C LEU A 312 -8.22 10.80 -0.01
N MET A 313 -7.61 10.60 -1.17
CA MET A 313 -6.28 11.12 -1.48
C MET A 313 -6.24 12.65 -1.43
N GLU A 314 -7.24 13.33 -2.01
CA GLU A 314 -7.36 14.79 -1.92
C GLU A 314 -7.39 15.28 -0.47
N SER A 315 -8.17 14.60 0.36
CA SER A 315 -8.28 14.94 1.79
C SER A 315 -6.96 14.73 2.52
N ILE A 316 -6.24 13.64 2.23
CA ILE A 316 -4.92 13.34 2.83
C ILE A 316 -3.87 14.35 2.36
N LEU A 317 -3.81 14.63 1.06
CA LEU A 317 -2.86 15.61 0.52
C LEU A 317 -3.14 17.02 1.04
N ARG A 318 -4.40 17.37 1.21
CA ARG A 318 -4.79 18.62 1.89
C ARG A 318 -4.28 18.65 3.32
N PHE A 319 -4.41 17.56 4.08
CA PHE A 319 -3.88 17.48 5.44
C PHE A 319 -2.38 17.73 5.47
N PHE A 320 -1.61 17.19 4.53
CA PHE A 320 -0.17 17.42 4.45
C PHE A 320 0.22 18.83 3.98
N SER A 321 -0.65 19.50 3.21
CA SER A 321 -0.36 20.80 2.59
C SER A 321 -0.74 22.02 3.44
N ILE A 322 -1.56 21.84 4.47
CA ILE A 322 -1.94 22.93 5.37
C ILE A 322 -0.70 23.37 6.13
N GLN A 323 -0.16 24.54 5.80
CA GLN A 323 0.94 25.13 6.55
C GLN A 323 0.51 25.34 8.01
N GLN A 324 1.43 25.16 8.95
CA GLN A 324 1.23 25.50 10.36
C GLN A 324 1.10 27.04 10.51
N GLN A 325 0.02 27.61 10.04
CA GLN A 325 -0.20 29.06 10.10
C GLN A 325 -0.59 29.59 11.49
N ASN A 326 -0.67 28.75 12.52
CA ASN A 326 -1.15 29.18 13.85
C ASN A 326 -0.26 28.75 15.03
N LYS A 327 1.06 28.96 14.97
CA LYS A 327 1.90 28.85 16.17
C LYS A 327 2.50 30.16 16.69
N ILE A 328 2.05 31.34 16.23
CA ILE A 328 2.58 32.65 16.67
C ILE A 328 1.50 33.53 17.35
N GLN A 329 0.49 33.00 17.95
CA GLN A 329 -0.52 33.82 18.62
C GLN A 329 -0.86 33.46 20.07
N TYR A 330 -0.06 32.66 20.76
CA TYR A 330 -0.24 32.46 22.21
C TYR A 330 1.09 32.54 22.96
N ILE A 331 1.84 33.59 22.76
CA ILE A 331 2.85 34.10 23.71
C ILE A 331 2.73 35.64 23.72
N GLN A 332 1.74 36.14 24.40
CA GLN A 332 1.70 37.45 25.06
C GLN A 332 0.91 37.31 26.35
#